data_5aed9d2925f2f8e9095d8510040ebc35
#
_entry.id   5aed9d2925f2f8e9095d8510040ebc35
#
_cell.length_a   1.000
_cell.length_b   1.000
_cell.length_c   1.000
_cell.angle_alpha   90.00
_cell.angle_beta   90.00
_cell.angle_gamma   90.00
#
_symmetry.space_group_name_H-M   'P 1'
#
loop_
_entity.id
_entity.type
_entity.pdbx_description
1 polymer ?
#
loop_
_entity_poly.entity_id
_entity_poly.type
_entity_poly.pdbx_seq_one_letter_code
_entity_poly.pdbx_strand_id
1 'polypeptide(L)'
;MAKQYETVIGLEVHVELATKTKIFCGCSTAFGGRPNTHTCPVCTGMPGSLPVLNKQVVEYAVAVGLATNCTITQYCKFDRKNYFYPDNPQNYQISQLYLPICRNGSVEIEVA
;
A
#
# COMPACT_ATOMS: atom_id res chain seq x y z
N MET A 1 -22.72 38.20 -2.89
CA MET A 1 -22.73 37.03 -3.76
C MET A 1 -22.88 35.76 -2.92
N ALA A 2 -23.75 34.85 -3.31
CA ALA A 2 -23.89 33.56 -2.64
C ALA A 2 -22.60 32.73 -2.89
N LYS A 3 -22.07 32.09 -1.83
CA LYS A 3 -20.97 31.15 -1.98
C LYS A 3 -21.47 29.89 -2.67
N GLN A 4 -20.75 29.47 -3.70
CA GLN A 4 -20.95 28.15 -4.32
C GLN A 4 -20.02 27.16 -3.65
N TYR A 5 -20.54 25.97 -3.33
CA TYR A 5 -19.78 24.87 -2.74
C TYR A 5 -19.79 23.70 -3.71
N GLU A 6 -18.62 23.10 -3.91
CA GLU A 6 -18.46 21.86 -4.64
C GLU A 6 -18.22 20.72 -3.64
N THR A 7 -19.00 19.65 -3.76
CA THR A 7 -18.83 18.48 -2.93
C THR A 7 -17.71 17.62 -3.48
N VAL A 8 -16.67 17.38 -2.67
CA VAL A 8 -15.55 16.49 -3.01
C VAL A 8 -15.51 15.36 -2.00
N ILE A 9 -15.58 14.12 -2.49
CA ILE A 9 -15.56 12.91 -1.67
C ILE A 9 -14.38 12.06 -2.10
N GLY A 10 -13.51 11.71 -1.14
CA GLY A 10 -12.43 10.75 -1.34
C GLY A 10 -12.71 9.47 -0.56
N LEU A 11 -12.41 8.33 -1.17
CA LEU A 11 -12.47 7.02 -0.52
C LEU A 11 -11.08 6.41 -0.46
N GLU A 12 -10.78 5.78 0.66
CA GLU A 12 -9.54 5.04 0.88
C GLU A 12 -9.89 3.63 1.32
N VAL A 13 -9.37 2.64 0.61
CA VAL A 13 -9.69 1.23 0.86
C VAL A 13 -8.40 0.49 1.23
N HIS A 14 -8.46 -0.27 2.32
CA HIS A 14 -7.36 -1.10 2.79
C HIS A 14 -7.69 -2.57 2.61
N VAL A 15 -6.71 -3.34 2.16
CA VAL A 15 -6.82 -4.79 1.96
C VAL A 15 -5.64 -5.49 2.62
N GLU A 16 -5.92 -6.49 3.44
CA GLU A 16 -4.91 -7.42 3.93
C GLU A 16 -4.73 -8.55 2.92
N LEU A 17 -3.52 -8.69 2.38
CA LEU A 17 -3.23 -9.68 1.36
C LEU A 17 -2.86 -11.04 1.97
N ALA A 18 -3.38 -12.12 1.38
CA ALA A 18 -3.09 -13.49 1.79
C ALA A 18 -1.74 -13.98 1.24
N THR A 19 -0.67 -13.31 1.59
CA THR A 19 0.71 -13.69 1.21
C THR A 19 1.40 -14.43 2.34
N LYS A 20 2.40 -15.24 2.00
CA LYS A 20 3.20 -15.98 2.99
C LYS A 20 4.23 -15.10 3.68
N THR A 21 4.66 -14.04 3.02
CA THR A 21 5.63 -13.07 3.54
C THR A 21 5.07 -11.66 3.47
N LYS A 22 5.64 -10.75 4.25
CA LYS A 22 5.29 -9.33 4.24
C LYS A 22 5.57 -8.70 2.86
N ILE A 23 5.03 -7.50 2.63
CA ILE A 23 5.13 -6.81 1.33
C ILE A 23 6.58 -6.49 0.95
N PHE A 24 7.38 -6.02 1.91
CA PHE A 24 8.70 -5.46 1.65
C PHE A 24 9.85 -6.21 2.31
N CYS A 25 9.59 -7.40 2.84
CA CYS A 25 10.63 -8.26 3.39
C CYS A 25 10.22 -9.74 3.36
N GLY A 26 11.15 -10.63 3.71
CA GLY A 26 10.91 -12.07 3.73
C GLY A 26 10.32 -12.63 5.02
N CYS A 27 9.94 -11.78 5.99
CA CYS A 27 9.35 -12.25 7.24
C CYS A 27 7.96 -12.82 7.05
N SER A 28 7.67 -13.86 7.84
CA SER A 28 6.37 -14.54 7.81
C SER A 28 5.21 -13.63 8.20
N THR A 29 4.06 -13.84 7.57
CA THR A 29 2.78 -13.23 7.92
C THR A 29 1.91 -14.13 8.79
N ALA A 30 2.42 -15.29 9.22
CA ALA A 30 1.68 -16.23 10.04
C ALA A 30 1.24 -15.60 11.38
N PHE A 31 -0.03 -15.81 11.73
CA PHE A 31 -0.60 -15.34 12.98
C PHE A 31 -0.14 -16.21 14.16
N GLY A 32 0.02 -15.60 15.34
CA GLY A 32 0.30 -16.31 16.58
C GLY A 32 1.76 -16.72 16.82
N GLY A 33 2.70 -16.15 16.08
CA GLY A 33 4.13 -16.32 16.36
C GLY A 33 4.55 -15.72 17.71
N ARG A 34 5.68 -16.19 18.25
CA ARG A 34 6.25 -15.59 19.46
C ARG A 34 6.59 -14.11 19.22
N PRO A 35 6.51 -13.24 20.24
CA PRO A 35 6.85 -11.83 20.08
C PRO A 35 8.23 -11.62 19.45
N ASN A 36 8.33 -10.65 18.55
CA ASN A 36 9.58 -10.22 17.87
C ASN A 36 10.30 -11.31 17.05
N THR A 37 9.60 -12.39 16.63
CA THR A 37 10.18 -13.44 15.80
C THR A 37 9.92 -13.24 14.31
N HIS A 38 8.91 -12.47 13.93
CA HIS A 38 8.57 -12.13 12.54
C HIS A 38 9.05 -10.73 12.17
N THR A 39 10.30 -10.43 12.50
CA THR A 39 10.93 -9.12 12.24
C THR A 39 12.32 -9.30 11.66
N CYS A 40 12.76 -8.33 10.89
CA CYS A 40 14.09 -8.27 10.31
C CYS A 40 14.54 -6.80 10.20
N PRO A 41 15.81 -6.52 9.87
CA PRO A 41 16.30 -5.15 9.72
C PRO A 41 15.49 -4.31 8.72
N VAL A 42 14.91 -4.93 7.69
CA VAL A 42 14.09 -4.22 6.69
C VAL A 42 12.77 -3.75 7.28
N CYS A 43 11.97 -4.64 7.86
CA CYS A 43 10.65 -4.26 8.36
C CYS A 43 10.71 -3.44 9.66
N THR A 44 11.84 -3.46 10.37
CA THR A 44 12.09 -2.59 11.52
C THR A 44 12.72 -1.24 11.14
N GLY A 45 13.04 -1.04 9.85
CA GLY A 45 13.55 0.22 9.35
C GLY A 45 14.96 0.58 9.81
N MET A 46 15.83 -0.41 10.01
CA MET A 46 17.20 -0.16 10.46
C MET A 46 18.02 0.58 9.39
N PRO A 47 18.99 1.43 9.80
CA PRO A 47 19.83 2.18 8.87
C PRO A 47 20.53 1.28 7.85
N GLY A 48 20.51 1.71 6.57
CA GLY A 48 21.13 0.99 5.48
C GLY A 48 20.32 -0.15 4.88
N SER A 49 19.19 -0.54 5.49
CA SER A 49 18.31 -1.55 4.93
C SER A 49 17.41 -0.98 3.82
N LEU A 50 17.16 -1.79 2.79
CA LEU A 50 16.28 -1.45 1.68
C LEU A 50 15.15 -2.47 1.59
N PRO A 51 13.93 -2.02 1.22
CA PRO A 51 12.81 -2.92 1.02
C PRO A 51 13.06 -3.90 -0.13
N VAL A 52 12.53 -5.13 0.03
CA VAL A 52 12.51 -6.15 -1.01
C VAL A 52 11.05 -6.49 -1.30
N LEU A 53 10.61 -6.17 -2.51
CA LEU A 53 9.21 -6.30 -2.90
C LEU A 53 8.81 -7.77 -3.09
N ASN A 54 7.71 -8.16 -2.48
CA ASN A 54 7.08 -9.46 -2.67
C ASN A 54 6.36 -9.50 -4.04
N LYS A 55 6.80 -10.41 -4.91
CA LYS A 55 6.22 -10.59 -6.25
C LYS A 55 4.70 -10.86 -6.22
N GLN A 56 4.23 -11.69 -5.28
CA GLN A 56 2.82 -12.03 -5.15
C GLN A 56 1.94 -10.80 -4.87
N VAL A 57 2.47 -9.83 -4.14
CA VAL A 57 1.78 -8.55 -3.89
C VAL A 57 1.56 -7.77 -5.18
N VAL A 58 2.56 -7.74 -6.05
CA VAL A 58 2.45 -7.10 -7.36
C VAL A 58 1.40 -7.80 -8.24
N GLU A 59 1.41 -9.13 -8.24
CA GLU A 59 0.42 -9.92 -8.98
C GLU A 59 -1.01 -9.65 -8.49
N TYR A 60 -1.23 -9.57 -7.19
CA TYR A 60 -2.53 -9.20 -6.61
C TYR A 60 -2.94 -7.77 -6.95
N ALA A 61 -2.00 -6.82 -6.89
CA ALA A 61 -2.27 -5.43 -7.25
C ALA A 61 -2.67 -5.29 -8.73
N VAL A 62 -1.99 -6.01 -9.61
CA VAL A 62 -2.33 -6.03 -11.05
C VAL A 62 -3.71 -6.67 -11.27
N ALA A 63 -4.02 -7.75 -10.58
CA ALA A 63 -5.34 -8.40 -10.67
C ALA A 63 -6.46 -7.45 -10.25
N VAL A 64 -6.29 -6.72 -9.15
CA VAL A 64 -7.27 -5.70 -8.71
C VAL A 64 -7.36 -4.57 -9.73
N GLY A 65 -6.23 -4.11 -10.24
CA GLY A 65 -6.19 -3.07 -11.27
C GLY A 65 -6.96 -3.46 -12.54
N LEU A 66 -6.81 -4.70 -13.00
CA LEU A 66 -7.57 -5.22 -14.14
C LEU A 66 -9.07 -5.31 -13.83
N ALA A 67 -9.42 -5.78 -12.63
CA ALA A 67 -10.82 -5.91 -12.20
C ALA A 67 -11.52 -4.55 -12.07
N THR A 68 -10.80 -3.49 -11.78
CA THR A 68 -11.32 -2.12 -11.63
C THR A 68 -11.05 -1.23 -12.84
N ASN A 69 -10.77 -1.82 -13.99
CA ASN A 69 -10.54 -1.11 -15.27
C ASN A 69 -9.42 -0.07 -15.21
N CYS A 70 -8.39 -0.35 -14.43
CA CYS A 70 -7.23 0.53 -14.32
C CYS A 70 -6.28 0.40 -15.51
N THR A 71 -5.55 1.47 -15.77
CA THR A 71 -4.31 1.42 -16.55
C THR A 71 -3.19 0.90 -15.68
N ILE A 72 -2.52 -0.18 -16.08
CA ILE A 72 -1.36 -0.72 -15.37
C ILE A 72 -0.11 0.05 -15.76
N THR A 73 0.58 0.61 -14.77
CA THR A 73 1.78 1.41 -15.00
C THR A 73 2.98 0.49 -15.22
N GLN A 74 3.65 0.61 -16.37
CA GLN A 74 4.84 -0.20 -16.70
C GLN A 74 6.08 0.26 -15.94
N TYR A 75 6.17 1.54 -15.63
CA TYR A 75 7.22 2.13 -14.81
C TYR A 75 6.60 2.76 -13.56
N CYS A 76 6.87 2.17 -12.42
CA CYS A 76 6.40 2.65 -11.13
C CYS A 76 7.53 2.63 -10.09
N LYS A 77 7.36 3.40 -9.05
CA LYS A 77 8.31 3.46 -7.93
C LYS A 77 7.58 3.58 -6.61
N PHE A 78 8.29 3.25 -5.55
CA PHE A 78 7.83 3.49 -4.18
C PHE A 78 8.43 4.79 -3.64
N ASP A 79 7.64 5.46 -2.83
CA ASP A 79 8.01 6.67 -2.11
C ASP A 79 7.99 6.36 -0.60
N ARG A 80 8.81 7.05 0.16
CA ARG A 80 8.77 6.98 1.62
C ARG A 80 8.03 8.21 2.15
N LYS A 81 6.89 7.97 2.79
CA LYS A 81 6.15 8.98 3.52
C LYS A 81 6.58 8.95 4.98
N ASN A 82 7.17 10.02 5.46
CA ASN A 82 7.61 10.13 6.85
C ASN A 82 6.68 11.07 7.62
N TYR A 83 6.31 10.66 8.83
CA TYR A 83 5.60 11.52 9.77
C TYR A 83 5.97 11.10 11.19
N PHE A 84 5.99 12.08 12.10
CA PHE A 84 6.47 11.88 13.46
C PHE A 84 5.36 12.20 14.46
N TYR A 85 4.85 11.16 15.10
CA TYR A 85 3.89 11.27 16.17
C TYR A 85 4.34 10.44 17.38
N PRO A 86 4.04 10.88 18.61
CA PRO A 86 4.45 10.15 19.82
C PRO A 86 3.90 8.72 19.91
N ASP A 87 2.76 8.46 19.29
CA ASP A 87 2.08 7.16 19.25
C ASP A 87 2.44 6.30 18.04
N ASN A 88 3.34 6.78 17.17
CA ASN A 88 3.75 6.07 15.97
C ASN A 88 5.28 5.90 15.91
N PRO A 89 5.84 4.91 16.61
CA PRO A 89 7.30 4.72 16.67
C PRO A 89 7.96 4.38 15.32
N GLN A 90 7.23 3.81 14.38
CA GLN A 90 7.77 3.51 13.06
C GLN A 90 8.06 4.77 12.24
N ASN A 91 7.28 5.82 12.41
CA ASN A 91 7.39 7.14 11.79
C ASN A 91 7.56 7.22 10.27
N TYR A 92 7.42 6.12 9.53
CA TYR A 92 7.44 6.13 8.08
C TYR A 92 6.48 5.09 7.50
N GLN A 93 6.10 5.29 6.25
CA GLN A 93 5.32 4.35 5.46
C GLN A 93 5.86 4.31 4.03
N ILE A 94 6.02 3.12 3.47
CA ILE A 94 6.31 2.95 2.06
C ILE A 94 4.99 3.04 1.30
N SER A 95 4.94 3.94 0.33
CA SER A 95 3.73 4.25 -0.43
C SER A 95 4.03 4.54 -1.89
N GLN A 96 3.00 4.82 -2.66
CA GLN A 96 3.13 5.29 -4.04
C GLN A 96 2.21 6.49 -4.23
N LEU A 97 2.73 7.64 -4.64
CA LEU A 97 1.94 8.84 -4.93
C LEU A 97 1.99 9.21 -6.41
N TYR A 98 3.19 9.38 -6.95
CA TYR A 98 3.37 9.92 -8.31
C TYR A 98 3.36 8.86 -9.39
N LEU A 99 3.89 7.68 -9.12
CA LEU A 99 4.00 6.57 -10.07
C LEU A 99 3.42 5.28 -9.46
N PRO A 100 2.11 5.24 -9.18
CA PRO A 100 1.46 4.06 -8.62
C PRO A 100 1.36 2.93 -9.65
N ILE A 101 1.17 1.70 -9.17
CA ILE A 101 0.99 0.51 -10.03
C ILE A 101 -0.22 0.65 -10.94
N CYS A 102 -1.33 1.20 -10.42
CA CYS A 102 -2.59 1.34 -11.15
C CYS A 102 -3.10 2.77 -11.05
N ARG A 103 -3.74 3.23 -12.13
CA ARG A 103 -4.38 4.54 -12.18
C ARG A 103 -5.57 4.53 -13.14
N ASN A 104 -6.40 5.58 -13.06
CA ASN A 104 -7.53 5.82 -13.96
C ASN A 104 -8.57 4.68 -13.95
N GLY A 105 -8.77 4.06 -12.78
CA GLY A 105 -9.76 3.00 -12.61
C GLY A 105 -11.19 3.51 -12.56
N SER A 106 -12.13 2.60 -12.80
CA SER A 106 -13.56 2.84 -12.67
C SER A 106 -14.31 1.56 -12.30
N VAL A 107 -15.39 1.72 -11.58
CA VAL A 107 -16.31 0.63 -11.25
C VAL A 107 -17.72 1.10 -11.60
N GLU A 108 -18.41 0.35 -12.46
CA GLU A 108 -19.81 0.63 -12.79
C GLU A 108 -20.70 0.16 -11.65
N ILE A 109 -21.63 1.01 -11.24
CA ILE A 109 -22.63 0.71 -10.21
C ILE A 109 -24.03 1.05 -10.74
N GLU A 110 -25.01 0.26 -10.32
CA GLU A 110 -26.42 0.59 -10.53
C GLU A 110 -26.98 1.21 -9.24
N VAL A 111 -27.64 2.34 -9.40
CA VAL A 111 -28.34 3.03 -8.32
C VAL A 111 -29.83 2.95 -8.60
N ALA A 112 -30.58 2.40 -7.66
CA ALA A 112 -32.03 2.26 -7.74
C ALA A 112 -32.75 3.60 -7.58
#